data_068a59b06a541ca7bc5c767e0b3ae781
#
_entry.id   068a59b06a541ca7bc5c767e0b3ae781
#
_cell.length_a   1.000
_cell.length_b   1.000
_cell.length_c   1.000
_cell.angle_alpha   90.00
_cell.angle_beta   90.00
_cell.angle_gamma   90.00
#
_symmetry.space_group_name_H-M   'P 1'
#
loop_
_entity.id
_entity.type
_entity.pdbx_description
1 polymer ?
#
loop_
_entity_poly.entity_id
_entity_poly.type
_entity_poly.pdbx_seq_one_letter_code
_entity_poly.pdbx_strand_id
1 'polypeptide(L)'
;MIIKGNVLTNQGPKPIEEIQEGEIVINLGNRPCRVLKVEKADCTDVIRFQNNPDLLVSRDSGLATRYGMLEGGAVQPHAKEEMLYQCEAPCFFDTLEPGILDKPLPGYELTVDSGKGVFVNGYGIGCKEETHA
;
A
#
# COMPACT_ATOMS: atom_id res chain seq x y z
N MET A 1 -2.47 3.55 5.69
CA MET A 1 -1.32 2.89 6.36
C MET A 1 -1.23 1.44 5.96
N ILE A 2 -0.02 0.94 5.85
CA ILE A 2 0.25 -0.46 5.56
C ILE A 2 0.41 -1.18 6.90
N ILE A 3 -0.37 -2.23 7.12
CA ILE A 3 -0.34 -2.98 8.38
C ILE A 3 0.52 -4.23 8.24
N LYS A 4 0.35 -4.95 7.13
CA LYS A 4 1.09 -6.19 6.85
C LYS A 4 1.37 -6.29 5.36
N GLY A 5 2.57 -6.66 5.02
CA GLY A 5 3.00 -6.88 3.64
C GLY A 5 4.45 -6.53 3.41
N ASN A 6 4.94 -6.88 2.24
CA ASN A 6 6.32 -6.62 1.85
C ASN A 6 6.35 -5.49 0.81
N VAL A 7 7.02 -4.42 1.16
CA VAL A 7 7.22 -3.26 0.26
C VAL A 7 8.33 -3.59 -0.72
N LEU A 8 8.11 -3.29 -2.00
CA LEU A 8 9.13 -3.48 -3.01
C LEU A 8 10.20 -2.39 -2.87
N THR A 9 11.43 -2.81 -2.58
CA THR A 9 12.61 -1.94 -2.53
C THR A 9 13.47 -2.16 -3.76
N ASN A 10 14.52 -1.35 -3.91
CA ASN A 10 15.51 -1.54 -4.96
C ASN A 10 16.34 -2.83 -4.80
N GLN A 11 16.20 -3.53 -3.67
CA GLN A 11 16.87 -4.80 -3.39
C GLN A 11 15.88 -5.96 -3.22
N GLY A 12 14.63 -5.77 -3.66
CA GLY A 12 13.57 -6.75 -3.54
C GLY A 12 12.57 -6.43 -2.43
N PRO A 13 11.59 -7.32 -2.20
CA PRO A 13 10.58 -7.10 -1.16
C PRO A 13 11.17 -7.08 0.24
N LYS A 14 10.65 -6.20 1.08
CA LYS A 14 11.07 -6.07 2.48
C LYS A 14 9.83 -5.82 3.36
N PRO A 15 9.68 -6.51 4.50
CA PRO A 15 8.54 -6.30 5.38
C PRO A 15 8.36 -4.85 5.76
N ILE A 16 7.11 -4.40 5.81
CA ILE A 16 6.80 -2.99 6.12
C ILE A 16 7.40 -2.55 7.46
N GLU A 17 7.39 -3.41 8.46
CA GLU A 17 7.93 -3.11 9.79
C GLU A 17 9.45 -2.91 9.81
N GLU A 18 10.13 -3.28 8.73
CA GLU A 18 11.59 -3.11 8.61
C GLU A 18 11.98 -1.93 7.72
N ILE A 19 11.02 -1.27 7.07
CA ILE A 19 11.30 -0.11 6.22
C ILE A 19 11.69 1.09 7.09
N GLN A 20 12.79 1.74 6.73
CA GLN A 20 13.34 2.88 7.46
C GLN A 20 13.46 4.12 6.57
N GLU A 21 13.51 5.27 7.21
CA GLU A 21 13.79 6.53 6.52
C GLU A 21 15.12 6.45 5.77
N GLY A 22 15.14 7.02 4.58
CA GLY A 22 16.30 7.00 3.71
C GLY A 22 16.39 5.81 2.78
N GLU A 23 15.59 4.76 2.99
CA GLU A 23 15.59 3.61 2.10
C GLU A 23 15.01 3.95 0.72
N ILE A 24 15.49 3.24 -0.29
CA ILE A 24 15.01 3.37 -1.65
C ILE A 24 13.97 2.28 -1.92
N VAL A 25 12.77 2.73 -2.27
CA VAL A 25 11.66 1.84 -2.62
C VAL A 25 11.24 2.11 -4.07
N ILE A 26 10.43 1.24 -4.63
CA ILE A 26 9.92 1.41 -6.00
C ILE A 26 8.52 2.01 -5.92
N ASN A 27 8.33 3.17 -6.56
CA ASN A 27 7.07 3.89 -6.53
C ASN A 27 6.08 3.36 -7.58
N LEU A 28 4.88 3.92 -7.61
CA LEU A 28 3.82 3.50 -8.52
C LEU A 28 4.15 3.74 -10.00
N GLY A 29 5.13 4.58 -10.30
CA GLY A 29 5.65 4.77 -11.64
C GLY A 29 6.76 3.78 -12.02
N ASN A 30 6.99 2.73 -11.24
CA ASN A 30 8.07 1.77 -11.41
C ASN A 30 9.47 2.40 -11.37
N ARG A 31 9.62 3.46 -10.59
CA ARG A 31 10.90 4.17 -10.44
C ARG A 31 11.37 4.16 -9.00
N PRO A 32 12.68 4.19 -8.77
CA PRO A 32 13.20 4.34 -7.40
C PRO A 32 12.76 5.68 -6.81
N CYS A 33 12.39 5.66 -5.55
CA CYS A 33 12.14 6.86 -4.77
C CYS A 33 12.63 6.65 -3.34
N ARG A 34 12.75 7.75 -2.60
CA ARG A 34 13.28 7.71 -1.24
C ARG A 34 12.14 7.79 -0.23
N VAL A 35 12.22 6.98 0.80
CA VAL A 35 11.34 7.10 1.98
C VAL A 35 11.86 8.26 2.82
N LEU A 36 11.05 9.31 2.94
CA LEU A 36 11.41 10.51 3.69
C LEU A 36 11.02 10.40 5.15
N LYS A 37 9.93 9.68 5.43
CA LYS A 37 9.36 9.58 6.77
C LYS A 37 8.59 8.28 6.92
N VAL A 38 8.65 7.70 8.12
CA VAL A 38 7.84 6.56 8.51
C VAL A 38 7.09 6.92 9.79
N GLU A 39 5.77 6.92 9.74
CA GLU A 39 4.91 7.18 10.89
C GLU A 39 4.19 5.89 11.26
N LYS A 40 3.97 5.69 12.55
CA LYS A 40 3.33 4.47 13.08
C LYS A 40 2.12 4.84 13.92
N ALA A 41 1.01 4.15 13.70
CA ALA A 41 -0.19 4.31 14.51
C ALA A 41 -0.98 3.01 14.53
N ASP A 42 -1.79 2.82 15.56
CA ASP A 42 -2.64 1.64 15.66
C ASP A 42 -3.86 1.76 14.74
N CYS A 43 -4.19 0.65 14.09
CA CYS A 43 -5.31 0.58 13.15
C CYS A 43 -6.28 -0.52 13.57
N THR A 44 -7.57 -0.24 13.43
CA THR A 44 -8.67 -1.20 13.65
C THR A 44 -9.51 -1.43 12.41
N ASP A 45 -9.75 -0.37 11.63
CA ASP A 45 -10.50 -0.45 10.37
C ASP A 45 -9.54 -0.79 9.22
N VAL A 46 -9.81 -1.89 8.53
CA VAL A 46 -8.87 -2.46 7.56
C VAL A 46 -9.57 -2.85 6.27
N ILE A 47 -8.74 -3.10 5.24
CA ILE A 47 -9.16 -3.72 3.99
C ILE A 47 -8.31 -4.96 3.78
N ARG A 48 -8.99 -6.08 3.47
CA ARG A 48 -8.39 -7.35 3.10
C ARG A 48 -8.58 -7.59 1.62
N PHE A 49 -7.66 -8.35 1.03
CA PHE A 49 -7.66 -8.70 -0.38
C PHE A 49 -7.76 -10.22 -0.49
N GLN A 50 -8.82 -10.71 -1.16
CA GLN A 50 -9.08 -12.15 -1.26
C GLN A 50 -7.91 -12.91 -1.90
N ASN A 51 -7.33 -12.36 -2.96
CA ASN A 51 -6.23 -12.99 -3.70
C ASN A 51 -4.85 -12.61 -3.17
N ASN A 52 -4.78 -11.85 -2.09
CA ASN A 52 -3.52 -11.40 -1.50
C ASN A 52 -3.67 -11.36 0.03
N PRO A 53 -3.85 -12.54 0.66
CA PRO A 53 -4.22 -12.62 2.07
C PRO A 53 -3.16 -12.12 3.04
N ASP A 54 -1.90 -12.03 2.58
CA ASP A 54 -0.80 -11.51 3.40
C ASP A 54 -0.67 -9.99 3.34
N LEU A 55 -1.52 -9.34 2.56
CA LEU A 55 -1.60 -7.88 2.49
C LEU A 55 -2.74 -7.39 3.37
N LEU A 56 -2.45 -6.43 4.24
CA LEU A 56 -3.44 -5.77 5.08
C LEU A 56 -3.12 -4.28 5.14
N VAL A 57 -4.11 -3.46 4.82
CA VAL A 57 -3.96 -2.00 4.87
C VAL A 57 -5.09 -1.39 5.69
N SER A 58 -4.88 -0.18 6.20
CA SER A 58 -5.93 0.55 6.89
C SER A 58 -6.99 1.02 5.89
N ARG A 59 -8.22 1.18 6.37
CA ARG A 59 -9.34 1.56 5.52
C ARG A 59 -9.20 2.96 4.89
N ASP A 60 -8.39 3.82 5.46
CA ASP A 60 -8.12 5.16 4.93
C ASP A 60 -7.02 5.17 3.84
N SER A 61 -6.47 4.00 3.50
CA SER A 61 -5.42 3.89 2.49
C SER A 61 -5.95 4.18 1.10
N GLY A 62 -5.11 4.82 0.27
CA GLY A 62 -5.34 4.87 -1.18
C GLY A 62 -4.95 3.53 -1.80
N LEU A 63 -5.78 3.07 -2.74
CA LEU A 63 -5.54 1.83 -3.46
C LEU A 63 -5.37 2.16 -4.94
N ALA A 64 -4.22 1.82 -5.50
CA ALA A 64 -3.98 2.07 -6.92
C ALA A 64 -4.71 1.01 -7.76
N THR A 65 -5.62 1.47 -8.60
CA THR A 65 -6.38 0.61 -9.50
C THR A 65 -6.11 0.96 -10.95
N ARG A 66 -6.62 0.16 -11.87
CA ARG A 66 -6.53 0.47 -13.30
C ARG A 66 -7.07 1.85 -13.66
N TYR A 67 -8.07 2.32 -12.91
CA TYR A 67 -8.75 3.60 -13.19
C TYR A 67 -8.26 4.75 -12.31
N GLY A 68 -7.16 4.56 -11.60
CA GLY A 68 -6.58 5.56 -10.73
C GLY A 68 -6.67 5.19 -9.26
N MET A 69 -6.46 6.17 -8.40
CA MET A 69 -6.45 5.96 -6.96
C MET A 69 -7.87 5.85 -6.41
N LEU A 70 -8.17 4.71 -5.80
CA LEU A 70 -9.42 4.48 -5.08
C LEU A 70 -9.18 4.75 -3.59
N GLU A 71 -10.04 5.55 -2.98
CA GLU A 71 -9.99 5.73 -1.53
C GLU A 71 -10.62 4.53 -0.83
N GLY A 72 -9.87 3.91 0.08
CA GLY A 72 -10.30 2.72 0.79
C GLY A 72 -11.59 2.92 1.57
N GLY A 73 -11.83 4.13 2.08
CA GLY A 73 -13.07 4.47 2.77
C GLY A 73 -14.33 4.33 1.91
N ALA A 74 -14.18 4.41 0.59
CA ALA A 74 -15.29 4.24 -0.37
C ALA A 74 -15.50 2.79 -0.79
N VAL A 75 -14.64 1.86 -0.39
CA VAL A 75 -14.75 0.45 -0.76
C VAL A 75 -15.96 -0.18 -0.09
N GLN A 76 -16.82 -0.81 -0.89
CA GLN A 76 -17.97 -1.57 -0.41
C GLN A 76 -17.58 -3.03 -0.17
N PRO A 77 -18.31 -3.76 0.72
CA PRO A 77 -18.08 -5.18 0.89
C PRO A 77 -18.21 -5.94 -0.43
N HIS A 78 -17.31 -6.89 -0.65
CA HIS A 78 -17.24 -7.71 -1.88
C HIS A 78 -16.97 -6.90 -3.16
N ALA A 79 -16.44 -5.69 -3.04
CA ALA A 79 -16.07 -4.88 -4.20
C ALA A 79 -15.00 -5.60 -5.03
N LYS A 80 -15.20 -5.66 -6.34
CA LYS A 80 -14.21 -6.21 -7.28
C LYS A 80 -13.48 -5.08 -7.95
N GLU A 81 -12.17 -5.06 -7.82
CA GLU A 81 -11.32 -4.00 -8.38
C GLU A 81 -10.15 -4.59 -9.15
N GLU A 82 -9.76 -3.91 -10.22
CA GLU A 82 -8.52 -4.21 -10.94
C GLU A 82 -7.37 -3.46 -10.28
N MET A 83 -6.67 -4.14 -9.38
CA MET A 83 -5.53 -3.56 -8.68
C MET A 83 -4.35 -3.37 -9.63
N LEU A 84 -3.69 -2.21 -9.55
CA LEU A 84 -2.42 -2.00 -10.23
C LEU A 84 -1.39 -2.96 -9.65
N TYR A 85 -0.76 -3.74 -10.53
CA TYR A 85 0.19 -4.76 -10.14
C TYR A 85 1.56 -4.48 -10.72
N GLN A 86 2.59 -4.73 -9.95
CA GLN A 86 3.98 -4.38 -10.26
C GLN A 86 4.62 -5.31 -11.29
N CYS A 87 4.00 -6.33 -11.77
CA CYS A 87 4.59 -7.28 -12.69
C CYS A 87 4.18 -7.03 -14.14
N GLU A 88 4.53 -7.96 -15.01
CA GLU A 88 4.24 -7.92 -16.46
C GLU A 88 2.76 -7.72 -16.77
N ALA A 89 1.89 -8.22 -15.91
CA ALA A 89 0.46 -7.90 -15.99
C ALA A 89 0.21 -6.58 -15.27
N PRO A 90 -0.28 -5.53 -15.96
CA PRO A 90 -0.42 -4.21 -15.35
C PRO A 90 -1.49 -4.12 -14.27
N CYS A 91 -2.46 -5.04 -14.28
CA CYS A 91 -3.54 -5.06 -13.30
C CYS A 91 -3.93 -6.49 -12.96
N PHE A 92 -4.48 -6.65 -11.78
CA PHE A 92 -4.93 -7.95 -11.27
C PHE A 92 -6.26 -7.78 -10.56
N PHE A 93 -7.27 -8.57 -10.94
CA PHE A 93 -8.58 -8.52 -10.30
C PHE A 93 -8.54 -9.11 -8.89
N ASP A 94 -9.13 -8.40 -7.96
CA ASP A 94 -9.30 -8.88 -6.60
C ASP A 94 -10.66 -8.47 -6.04
N THR A 95 -11.07 -9.18 -5.01
CA THR A 95 -12.24 -8.83 -4.21
C THR A 95 -11.76 -8.24 -2.89
N LEU A 96 -12.23 -7.03 -2.59
CA LEU A 96 -11.82 -6.26 -1.42
C LEU A 96 -12.87 -6.39 -0.32
N GLU A 97 -12.40 -6.63 0.90
CA GLU A 97 -13.26 -6.77 2.06
C GLU A 97 -12.87 -5.80 3.16
N PRO A 98 -13.68 -4.76 3.39
CA PRO A 98 -13.55 -3.94 4.59
C PRO A 98 -13.88 -4.77 5.82
N GLY A 99 -13.14 -4.52 6.89
CA GLY A 99 -13.35 -5.23 8.15
C GLY A 99 -12.85 -4.45 9.35
N ILE A 100 -13.18 -4.95 10.53
CA ILE A 100 -12.76 -4.38 11.79
C ILE A 100 -12.00 -5.44 12.56
N LEU A 101 -10.80 -5.08 13.04
CA LEU A 101 -9.98 -5.98 13.84
C LEU A 101 -10.48 -6.02 15.29
N ASP A 102 -10.40 -7.19 15.92
CA ASP A 102 -10.73 -7.35 17.34
C ASP A 102 -9.77 -6.58 18.24
N LYS A 103 -8.50 -6.51 17.82
CA LYS A 103 -7.44 -5.77 18.52
C LYS A 103 -6.70 -4.87 17.55
N PRO A 104 -6.33 -3.65 17.97
CA PRO A 104 -5.53 -2.78 17.12
C PRO A 104 -4.22 -3.43 16.70
N LEU A 105 -3.82 -3.19 15.46
CA LEU A 105 -2.52 -3.57 14.94
C LEU A 105 -1.75 -2.33 14.50
N PRO A 106 -0.41 -2.33 14.62
CA PRO A 106 0.38 -1.21 14.16
C PRO A 106 0.30 -1.09 12.63
N GLY A 107 0.03 0.10 12.15
CA GLY A 107 0.12 0.46 10.75
C GLY A 107 1.23 1.47 10.52
N TYR A 108 1.75 1.51 9.31
CA TYR A 108 2.89 2.34 8.93
C TYR A 108 2.48 3.23 7.76
N GLU A 109 2.65 4.54 7.94
CA GLU A 109 2.46 5.50 6.86
C GLU A 109 3.83 5.93 6.36
N LEU A 110 4.08 5.67 5.07
CA LEU A 110 5.29 6.12 4.41
C LEU A 110 5.05 7.47 3.75
N THR A 111 6.03 8.35 3.83
CA THR A 111 6.10 9.55 3.01
C THR A 111 7.26 9.35 2.03
N VAL A 112 6.96 9.42 0.74
CA VAL A 112 7.95 9.24 -0.33
C VAL A 112 8.17 10.54 -1.08
N ASP A 113 9.31 10.67 -1.76
CA ASP A 113 9.65 11.89 -2.50
C ASP A 113 9.05 11.96 -3.90
N SER A 114 8.49 10.87 -4.41
CA SER A 114 7.82 10.86 -5.71
C SER A 114 6.98 9.60 -5.90
N GLY A 115 6.02 9.67 -6.85
CA GLY A 115 5.27 8.51 -7.35
C GLY A 115 4.02 8.15 -6.56
N LYS A 116 3.68 8.88 -5.51
CA LYS A 116 2.40 8.81 -4.77
C LYS A 116 2.09 7.48 -4.08
N GLY A 117 2.99 6.52 -4.09
CA GLY A 117 2.77 5.25 -3.44
C GLY A 117 3.85 4.24 -3.76
N VAL A 118 3.66 3.04 -3.23
CA VAL A 118 4.61 1.93 -3.32
C VAL A 118 3.88 0.65 -3.68
N PHE A 119 4.63 -0.39 -4.05
CA PHE A 119 4.06 -1.72 -4.26
C PHE A 119 4.25 -2.55 -3.00
N VAL A 120 3.15 -3.13 -2.53
CA VAL A 120 3.13 -4.00 -1.34
C VAL A 120 2.51 -5.32 -1.75
N ASN A 121 3.25 -6.41 -1.60
CA ASN A 121 2.87 -7.74 -2.10
C ASN A 121 2.43 -7.67 -3.57
N GLY A 122 3.05 -6.79 -4.35
CA GLY A 122 2.74 -6.57 -5.75
C GLY A 122 1.62 -5.58 -6.05
N TYR A 123 0.78 -5.22 -5.09
CA TYR A 123 -0.30 -4.24 -5.30
C TYR A 123 0.16 -2.83 -5.01
N GLY A 124 -0.31 -1.87 -5.83
CA GLY A 124 -0.05 -0.45 -5.61
C GLY A 124 -0.87 0.11 -4.46
N ILE A 125 -0.18 0.65 -3.46
CA ILE A 125 -0.80 1.27 -2.27
C ILE A 125 -0.34 2.72 -2.19
N GLY A 126 -1.29 3.63 -2.03
CA GLY A 126 -1.01 5.05 -1.92
C GLY A 126 -0.23 5.40 -0.66
N CYS A 127 0.67 6.35 -0.80
CA CYS A 127 1.47 6.91 0.30
C CYS A 127 1.39 8.42 0.26
N LYS A 128 1.82 9.06 1.35
CA LYS A 128 2.06 10.50 1.33
C LYS A 128 3.25 10.81 0.43
N GLU A 129 3.18 11.95 -0.23
CA GLU A 129 4.27 12.43 -1.08
C GLU A 129 4.68 13.84 -0.66
N GLU A 130 5.99 14.06 -0.51
CA GLU A 130 6.57 15.39 -0.33
C GLU A 130 7.59 15.61 -1.43
N THR A 131 7.32 16.58 -2.30
CA THR A 131 8.28 16.97 -3.32
C THR A 131 9.18 18.08 -2.76
N HIS A 132 10.48 17.92 -2.93
CA HIS A 132 11.42 19.00 -2.64
C HIS A 132 11.46 19.95 -3.82
N ALA A 133 11.07 21.17 -3.55
CA ALA A 133 11.20 22.24 -4.54
C ALA A 133 12.66 22.63 -4.73
#